data_294ffdc265fdc4148ce77dd9e42969a6
#
_entry.id   294ffdc265fdc4148ce77dd9e42969a6
#
_cell.length_a   1.000
_cell.length_b   1.000
_cell.length_c   1.000
_cell.angle_alpha   90.00
_cell.angle_beta   90.00
_cell.angle_gamma   90.00
#
_symmetry.space_group_name_H-M   'P 1'
#
loop_
_entity.id
_entity.type
_entity.pdbx_description
1 polymer ?
#
loop_
_entity_poly.entity_id
_entity_poly.type
_entity_poly.pdbx_seq_one_letter_code
_entity_poly.pdbx_strand_id
1 'polypeptide(L)'
;MNRILELPLDFSRRIAVGASGEENCGLLELLAGMLRLECRPGEARKAPVLLDAERENCVPVTHSFRWTDCRFDAGRIVQAFREPCREQAARGAAMRLMLNCGYVLELLKGQTPFALFHGALLETAAGDGVLLFGTSEVGKTTSLNRWLAEGGRGTADDEVLVFRQGEEFFCRPLPTWSRCMLEGWDARQYPVAQAVRLRRLLWLTRGERKQEIVPAAPAAWHTHLLSALVLHLYGPLRLFPAPVKRQAGEINWRFIEALDRQFAPRTLKAHLRYPLHETLEMEP
;
A
#
# COMPACT_ATOMS: atom_id res chain seq x y z
N MET A 1 15.35 -22.85 -8.18
CA MET A 1 14.39 -22.07 -9.01
C MET A 1 14.48 -20.61 -8.61
N ASN A 2 14.43 -19.69 -9.57
CA ASN A 2 14.44 -18.25 -9.32
C ASN A 2 13.29 -17.60 -10.08
N ARG A 3 12.60 -16.64 -9.44
CA ARG A 3 11.47 -15.90 -10.00
C ARG A 3 11.65 -14.40 -9.82
N ILE A 4 11.06 -13.63 -10.72
CA ILE A 4 10.97 -12.16 -10.66
C ILE A 4 9.53 -11.72 -10.88
N LEU A 5 9.10 -10.75 -10.08
CA LEU A 5 7.85 -10.01 -10.20
C LEU A 5 8.15 -8.53 -10.39
N GLU A 6 7.54 -7.91 -11.39
CA GLU A 6 7.64 -6.48 -11.64
C GLU A 6 6.39 -5.75 -11.13
N LEU A 7 6.53 -4.98 -10.07
CA LEU A 7 5.47 -4.18 -9.46
C LEU A 7 5.36 -2.83 -10.15
N PRO A 8 4.20 -2.42 -10.64
CA PRO A 8 4.03 -1.09 -11.22
C PRO A 8 4.10 -0.01 -10.14
N LEU A 9 4.91 1.03 -10.38
CA LEU A 9 5.01 2.22 -9.55
C LEU A 9 4.15 3.36 -10.12
N ASP A 10 4.46 3.76 -11.33
CA ASP A 10 3.70 4.74 -12.10
C ASP A 10 3.33 4.15 -13.49
N PHE A 11 3.04 4.98 -14.50
CA PHE A 11 2.71 4.48 -15.83
C PHE A 11 3.92 3.94 -16.60
N SER A 12 5.14 4.29 -16.22
CA SER A 12 6.37 3.95 -16.94
C SER A 12 7.34 3.10 -16.13
N ARG A 13 7.31 3.19 -14.81
CA ARG A 13 8.31 2.56 -13.92
C ARG A 13 7.77 1.36 -13.16
N ARG A 14 8.67 0.42 -12.91
CA ARG A 14 8.39 -0.81 -12.18
C ARG A 14 9.48 -1.08 -11.16
N ILE A 15 9.14 -1.85 -10.15
CA ILE A 15 10.03 -2.31 -9.09
C ILE A 15 10.18 -3.81 -9.23
N ALA A 16 11.40 -4.29 -9.40
CA ALA A 16 11.66 -5.72 -9.45
C ALA A 16 11.77 -6.30 -8.03
N VAL A 17 11.05 -7.38 -7.80
CA VAL A 17 11.10 -8.20 -6.59
C VAL A 17 11.46 -9.61 -6.99
N GLY A 18 12.48 -10.20 -6.36
CA GLY A 18 12.97 -11.53 -6.69
C GLY A 18 12.72 -12.53 -5.57
N ALA A 19 12.65 -13.81 -5.95
CA ALA A 19 12.63 -14.92 -5.01
C ALA A 19 13.56 -16.05 -5.47
N SER A 20 14.26 -16.68 -4.53
CA SER A 20 15.08 -17.88 -4.75
C SER A 20 14.59 -19.02 -3.86
N GLY A 21 14.75 -20.27 -4.35
CA GLY A 21 14.22 -21.46 -3.69
C GLY A 21 12.74 -21.71 -4.01
N GLU A 22 12.29 -22.93 -3.85
CA GLU A 22 10.95 -23.37 -4.27
C GLU A 22 9.85 -22.70 -3.44
N GLU A 23 9.96 -22.69 -2.11
CA GLU A 23 8.96 -22.11 -1.21
C GLU A 23 8.81 -20.59 -1.44
N ASN A 24 9.92 -19.88 -1.56
CA ASN A 24 9.92 -18.43 -1.80
C ASN A 24 9.37 -18.07 -3.17
N CYS A 25 9.67 -18.87 -4.19
CA CYS A 25 9.09 -18.70 -5.53
C CYS A 25 7.58 -18.91 -5.50
N GLY A 26 7.09 -19.91 -4.77
CA GLY A 26 5.65 -20.12 -4.57
C GLY A 26 4.95 -18.93 -3.90
N LEU A 27 5.59 -18.29 -2.92
CA LEU A 27 5.05 -17.06 -2.31
C LEU A 27 5.01 -15.89 -3.27
N LEU A 28 6.05 -15.74 -4.11
CA LEU A 28 6.08 -14.66 -5.10
C LEU A 28 5.03 -14.89 -6.21
N GLU A 29 4.81 -16.13 -6.61
CA GLU A 29 3.75 -16.51 -7.57
C GLU A 29 2.35 -16.26 -6.99
N LEU A 30 2.16 -16.56 -5.70
CA LEU A 30 0.91 -16.25 -5.00
C LEU A 30 0.64 -14.73 -4.96
N LEU A 31 1.66 -13.93 -4.61
CA LEU A 31 1.57 -12.48 -4.64
C LEU A 31 1.24 -11.96 -6.04
N ALA A 32 1.91 -12.50 -7.07
CA ALA A 32 1.65 -12.13 -8.45
C ALA A 32 0.20 -12.40 -8.85
N GLY A 33 -0.34 -13.58 -8.49
CA GLY A 33 -1.73 -13.93 -8.73
C GLY A 33 -2.72 -12.96 -8.05
N MET A 34 -2.47 -12.59 -6.78
CA MET A 34 -3.27 -11.59 -6.07
C MET A 34 -3.25 -10.22 -6.76
N LEU A 35 -2.11 -9.82 -7.30
CA LEU A 35 -1.91 -8.53 -7.97
C LEU A 35 -2.32 -8.53 -9.45
N ARG A 36 -2.77 -9.64 -10.00
CA ARG A 36 -3.01 -9.85 -11.43
C ARG A 36 -1.79 -9.49 -12.29
N LEU A 37 -0.63 -9.90 -11.83
CA LEU A 37 0.64 -9.72 -12.52
C LEU A 37 1.24 -11.07 -12.91
N GLU A 38 2.16 -11.05 -13.86
CA GLU A 38 2.93 -12.22 -14.25
C GLU A 38 4.21 -12.33 -13.43
N CYS A 39 4.43 -13.51 -12.83
CA CYS A 39 5.68 -13.88 -12.21
C CYS A 39 6.48 -14.77 -13.17
N ARG A 40 7.69 -14.36 -13.53
CA ARG A 40 8.48 -15.03 -14.58
C ARG A 40 9.82 -15.56 -14.06
N PRO A 41 10.40 -16.58 -14.72
CA PRO A 41 11.78 -16.97 -14.48
C PRO A 41 12.75 -15.80 -14.72
N GLY A 42 13.78 -15.66 -13.88
CA GLY A 42 14.75 -14.58 -14.10
C GLY A 42 15.86 -14.54 -13.06
N GLU A 43 16.72 -13.53 -13.17
CA GLU A 43 17.87 -13.32 -12.29
C GLU A 43 17.46 -12.68 -10.96
N ALA A 44 16.71 -13.40 -10.12
CA ALA A 44 16.17 -12.91 -8.86
C ALA A 44 17.23 -12.22 -7.96
N ARG A 45 18.47 -12.72 -7.99
CA ARG A 45 19.58 -12.16 -7.21
C ARG A 45 19.99 -10.76 -7.64
N LYS A 46 19.56 -10.26 -8.80
CA LYS A 46 19.76 -8.88 -9.25
C LYS A 46 18.65 -7.93 -8.80
N ALA A 47 17.54 -8.44 -8.33
CA ALA A 47 16.43 -7.62 -7.87
C ALA A 47 16.82 -6.78 -6.63
N PRO A 48 16.35 -5.52 -6.51
CA PRO A 48 16.59 -4.68 -5.35
C PRO A 48 15.98 -5.21 -4.07
N VAL A 49 14.92 -6.02 -4.16
CA VAL A 49 14.34 -6.77 -3.04
C VAL A 49 14.39 -8.26 -3.39
N LEU A 50 14.95 -9.05 -2.51
CA LEU A 50 15.11 -10.48 -2.69
C LEU A 50 14.57 -11.24 -1.47
N LEU A 51 13.68 -12.19 -1.70
CA LEU A 51 13.32 -13.23 -0.74
C LEU A 51 14.22 -14.44 -0.99
N ASP A 52 15.19 -14.68 -0.08
CA ASP A 52 16.23 -15.68 -0.26
C ASP A 52 16.02 -16.87 0.69
N ALA A 53 16.19 -18.09 0.17
CA ALA A 53 16.13 -19.32 0.94
C ALA A 53 17.47 -19.65 1.62
N GLU A 54 18.59 -19.14 1.11
CA GLU A 54 19.94 -19.48 1.60
C GLU A 54 20.32 -18.64 2.83
N ARG A 55 20.11 -19.19 4.02
CA ARG A 55 20.51 -18.55 5.30
C ARG A 55 22.02 -18.47 5.50
N GLU A 56 22.79 -19.37 4.88
CA GLU A 56 24.18 -19.65 5.27
C GLU A 56 25.19 -18.59 4.85
N ASN A 57 24.87 -17.74 3.88
CA ASN A 57 25.75 -16.67 3.41
C ASN A 57 25.39 -15.28 3.95
N CYS A 58 24.71 -15.21 5.07
CA CYS A 58 24.20 -13.94 5.58
C CYS A 58 25.28 -13.12 6.30
N VAL A 59 25.66 -12.01 5.69
CA VAL A 59 26.16 -10.82 6.36
C VAL A 59 25.23 -10.49 7.56
N PRO A 60 25.70 -9.82 8.61
CA PRO A 60 24.92 -9.58 9.82
C PRO A 60 23.51 -9.07 9.53
N VAL A 61 22.51 -9.66 10.21
CA VAL A 61 21.10 -9.25 10.11
C VAL A 61 20.97 -7.78 10.53
N THR A 62 20.42 -6.94 9.63
CA THR A 62 20.24 -5.52 9.94
C THR A 62 19.05 -5.33 10.89
N HIS A 63 18.01 -6.13 10.73
CA HIS A 63 16.82 -6.08 11.57
C HIS A 63 16.03 -7.38 11.54
N SER A 64 15.51 -7.77 12.71
CA SER A 64 14.67 -8.95 12.88
C SER A 64 13.22 -8.54 13.06
N PHE A 65 12.34 -9.13 12.24
CA PHE A 65 10.90 -9.10 12.43
C PHE A 65 10.42 -10.43 13.02
N ARG A 66 9.19 -10.51 13.47
CA ARG A 66 8.67 -11.70 14.16
C ARG A 66 8.95 -13.02 13.42
N TRP A 67 8.85 -13.02 12.09
CA TRP A 67 8.99 -14.23 11.27
C TRP A 67 10.13 -14.19 10.26
N THR A 68 10.71 -13.03 10.02
CA THR A 68 11.73 -12.86 8.99
C THR A 68 12.90 -12.02 9.49
N ASP A 69 14.07 -12.36 9.02
CA ASP A 69 15.27 -11.55 9.15
C ASP A 69 15.50 -10.76 7.87
N CYS A 70 15.86 -9.50 8.01
CA CYS A 70 16.12 -8.62 6.88
C CYS A 70 17.51 -8.03 6.96
N ARG A 71 18.14 -7.92 5.82
CA ARG A 71 19.45 -7.29 5.63
C ARG A 71 19.34 -6.21 4.56
N PHE A 72 19.90 -5.05 4.84
CA PHE A 72 20.11 -4.02 3.85
C PHE A 72 21.60 -3.97 3.52
N ASP A 73 21.93 -4.19 2.24
CA ASP A 73 23.30 -4.23 1.74
C ASP A 73 23.38 -3.68 0.31
N ALA A 74 24.33 -2.78 0.05
CA ALA A 74 24.61 -2.21 -1.27
C ALA A 74 23.34 -1.75 -2.04
N GLY A 75 22.38 -1.13 -1.36
CA GLY A 75 21.14 -0.64 -1.99
C GLY A 75 20.09 -1.73 -2.23
N ARG A 76 20.26 -2.91 -1.66
CA ARG A 76 19.34 -4.05 -1.77
C ARG A 76 18.80 -4.44 -0.39
N ILE A 77 17.61 -5.00 -0.38
CA ILE A 77 17.03 -5.64 0.79
C ILE A 77 16.92 -7.14 0.53
N VAL A 78 17.55 -7.93 1.39
CA VAL A 78 17.43 -9.38 1.40
C VAL A 78 16.62 -9.79 2.61
N GLN A 79 15.58 -10.57 2.38
CA GLN A 79 14.66 -11.08 3.38
C GLN A 79 14.72 -12.60 3.42
N ALA A 80 14.82 -13.21 4.61
CA ALA A 80 14.81 -14.63 4.80
C ALA A 80 13.86 -15.02 5.94
N PHE A 81 13.19 -16.15 5.84
CA PHE A 81 12.41 -16.71 6.94
C PHE A 81 13.35 -17.28 8.03
N ARG A 82 12.98 -17.10 9.29
CA ARG A 82 13.72 -17.69 10.44
C ARG A 82 13.56 -19.20 10.51
N GLU A 83 12.35 -19.66 10.16
CA GLU A 83 11.98 -21.07 10.12
C GLU A 83 11.10 -21.33 8.91
N PRO A 84 10.93 -22.58 8.44
CA PRO A 84 9.96 -22.91 7.41
C PRO A 84 8.60 -22.32 7.76
N CYS A 85 8.17 -21.35 6.98
CA CYS A 85 6.98 -20.56 7.33
C CYS A 85 5.73 -21.28 6.85
N ARG A 86 5.11 -22.05 7.74
CA ARG A 86 3.85 -22.77 7.48
C ARG A 86 2.63 -21.92 7.83
N GLU A 87 2.78 -20.94 8.71
CA GLU A 87 1.67 -20.08 9.13
C GLU A 87 1.32 -19.05 8.07
N GLN A 88 0.04 -18.96 7.77
CA GLN A 88 -0.48 -18.00 6.80
C GLN A 88 -0.19 -16.55 7.19
N ALA A 89 -0.35 -16.20 8.46
CA ALA A 89 -0.05 -14.86 8.96
C ALA A 89 1.41 -14.45 8.69
N ALA A 90 2.33 -15.38 8.84
CA ALA A 90 3.74 -15.16 8.59
C ALA A 90 4.04 -14.96 7.09
N ARG A 91 3.40 -15.75 6.22
CA ARG A 91 3.51 -15.60 4.76
C ARG A 91 2.97 -14.24 4.29
N GLY A 92 1.79 -13.83 4.78
CA GLY A 92 1.21 -12.53 4.51
C GLY A 92 2.09 -11.37 4.97
N ALA A 93 2.63 -11.45 6.18
CA ALA A 93 3.54 -10.46 6.71
C ALA A 93 4.84 -10.34 5.90
N ALA A 94 5.41 -11.47 5.45
CA ALA A 94 6.61 -11.50 4.63
C ALA A 94 6.38 -10.88 3.25
N MET A 95 5.28 -11.20 2.59
CA MET A 95 4.92 -10.61 1.30
C MET A 95 4.67 -9.11 1.40
N ARG A 96 3.94 -8.67 2.45
CA ARG A 96 3.74 -7.25 2.72
C ARG A 96 5.06 -6.52 2.91
N LEU A 97 5.93 -7.07 3.76
CA LEU A 97 7.24 -6.47 4.03
C LEU A 97 8.07 -6.37 2.76
N MET A 98 8.11 -7.42 1.95
CA MET A 98 8.82 -7.46 0.67
C MET A 98 8.32 -6.38 -0.29
N LEU A 99 7.01 -6.27 -0.46
CA LEU A 99 6.37 -5.27 -1.32
C LEU A 99 6.69 -3.86 -0.83
N ASN A 100 6.49 -3.59 0.46
CA ASN A 100 6.73 -2.27 1.04
C ASN A 100 8.21 -1.89 1.05
N CYS A 101 9.13 -2.85 1.19
CA CYS A 101 10.57 -2.63 1.01
C CYS A 101 10.89 -2.15 -0.41
N GLY A 102 10.28 -2.75 -1.42
CA GLY A 102 10.43 -2.30 -2.80
C GLY A 102 10.01 -0.85 -2.98
N TYR A 103 8.84 -0.48 -2.49
CA TYR A 103 8.35 0.89 -2.55
C TYR A 103 9.24 1.87 -1.77
N VAL A 104 9.72 1.50 -0.57
CA VAL A 104 10.65 2.36 0.19
C VAL A 104 11.95 2.61 -0.56
N LEU A 105 12.54 1.58 -1.17
CA LEU A 105 13.76 1.76 -1.98
C LEU A 105 13.54 2.72 -3.14
N GLU A 106 12.40 2.64 -3.83
CA GLU A 106 12.06 3.56 -4.92
C GLU A 106 11.77 4.98 -4.41
N LEU A 107 11.09 5.11 -3.26
CA LEU A 107 10.87 6.40 -2.61
C LEU A 107 12.18 7.13 -2.34
N LEU A 108 13.17 6.41 -1.83
CA LEU A 108 14.49 6.97 -1.51
C LEU A 108 15.30 7.41 -2.74
N LYS A 109 15.00 6.87 -3.93
CA LYS A 109 15.59 7.36 -5.18
C LYS A 109 15.07 8.75 -5.58
N GLY A 110 13.93 9.16 -5.03
CA GLY A 110 13.37 10.51 -5.20
C GLY A 110 12.93 10.87 -6.63
N GLN A 111 12.81 9.89 -7.52
CA GLN A 111 12.54 10.12 -8.94
C GLN A 111 11.06 10.27 -9.27
N THR A 112 10.16 9.60 -8.51
CA THR A 112 8.71 9.73 -8.67
C THR A 112 8.11 10.15 -7.34
N PRO A 113 7.25 11.17 -7.31
CA PRO A 113 6.46 11.48 -6.13
C PRO A 113 5.33 10.46 -5.99
N PHE A 114 5.41 9.65 -4.95
CA PHE A 114 4.37 8.69 -4.57
C PHE A 114 4.34 8.47 -3.05
N ALA A 115 3.26 7.87 -2.56
CA ALA A 115 3.14 7.45 -1.16
C ALA A 115 2.27 6.20 -1.03
N LEU A 116 2.47 5.46 0.05
CA LEU A 116 1.60 4.36 0.48
C LEU A 116 0.63 4.89 1.53
N PHE A 117 -0.66 4.78 1.24
CA PHE A 117 -1.73 5.22 2.14
C PHE A 117 -2.38 4.06 2.86
N HIS A 118 -2.62 4.23 4.15
CA HIS A 118 -3.58 3.40 4.86
C HIS A 118 -4.99 3.93 4.62
N GLY A 119 -5.69 3.36 3.65
CA GLY A 119 -6.96 3.88 3.18
C GLY A 119 -7.84 2.86 2.47
N ALA A 120 -9.05 3.27 2.13
CA ALA A 120 -9.95 2.53 1.24
C ALA A 120 -10.09 3.29 -0.08
N LEU A 121 -9.91 2.58 -1.18
CA LEU A 121 -10.08 3.10 -2.54
C LEU A 121 -11.44 2.68 -3.08
N LEU A 122 -12.30 3.65 -3.29
CA LEU A 122 -13.59 3.53 -3.97
C LEU A 122 -13.45 4.07 -5.39
N GLU A 123 -14.21 3.53 -6.32
CA GLU A 123 -14.25 3.99 -7.71
C GLU A 123 -15.68 4.37 -8.06
N THR A 124 -15.88 5.61 -8.49
CA THR A 124 -17.19 6.15 -8.90
C THR A 124 -17.68 5.52 -10.22
N ALA A 125 -18.92 5.74 -10.57
CA ALA A 125 -19.48 5.30 -11.85
C ALA A 125 -18.72 5.89 -13.06
N ALA A 126 -18.16 7.10 -12.90
CA ALA A 126 -17.31 7.74 -13.91
C ALA A 126 -15.90 7.12 -14.03
N GLY A 127 -15.51 6.20 -13.15
CA GLY A 127 -14.18 5.59 -13.12
C GLY A 127 -13.13 6.42 -12.37
N ASP A 128 -13.54 7.43 -11.63
CA ASP A 128 -12.67 8.25 -10.80
C ASP A 128 -12.52 7.65 -9.39
N GLY A 129 -11.35 7.83 -8.78
CA GLY A 129 -11.04 7.34 -7.45
C GLY A 129 -11.45 8.30 -6.33
N VAL A 130 -12.02 7.74 -5.28
CA VAL A 130 -12.22 8.38 -3.98
C VAL A 130 -11.40 7.63 -2.94
N LEU A 131 -10.42 8.28 -2.34
CA LEU A 131 -9.58 7.69 -1.30
C LEU A 131 -10.07 8.13 0.08
N LEU A 132 -10.56 7.17 0.86
CA LEU A 132 -10.94 7.37 2.26
C LEU A 132 -9.76 7.01 3.17
N PHE A 133 -9.31 7.95 3.98
CA PHE A 133 -8.27 7.71 4.98
C PHE A 133 -8.74 8.07 6.39
N GLY A 134 -8.05 7.58 7.40
CA GLY A 134 -8.40 7.83 8.79
C GLY A 134 -7.79 6.80 9.74
N THR A 135 -8.08 6.94 11.02
CA THR A 135 -7.56 6.05 12.06
C THR A 135 -7.97 4.60 11.84
N SER A 136 -7.28 3.68 12.52
CA SER A 136 -7.72 2.29 12.58
C SER A 136 -9.16 2.23 13.12
N GLU A 137 -9.96 1.28 12.62
CA GLU A 137 -11.35 1.01 13.07
C GLU A 137 -12.36 2.15 12.84
N VAL A 138 -12.00 3.22 12.13
CA VAL A 138 -12.94 4.32 11.82
C VAL A 138 -14.08 3.89 10.88
N GLY A 139 -13.91 2.76 10.19
CA GLY A 139 -14.94 2.21 9.29
C GLY A 139 -14.57 2.22 7.81
N LYS A 140 -13.27 2.28 7.45
CA LYS A 140 -12.82 2.23 6.04
C LYS A 140 -13.33 0.98 5.32
N THR A 141 -13.05 -0.20 5.86
CA THR A 141 -13.53 -1.49 5.35
C THR A 141 -15.06 -1.55 5.28
N THR A 142 -15.73 -1.05 6.31
CA THR A 142 -17.21 -0.97 6.33
C THR A 142 -17.72 -0.08 5.20
N SER A 143 -17.09 1.05 4.97
CA SER A 143 -17.46 1.97 3.89
C SER A 143 -17.24 1.34 2.51
N LEU A 144 -16.12 0.66 2.30
CA LEU A 144 -15.88 -0.08 1.05
C LEU A 144 -16.93 -1.18 0.84
N ASN A 145 -17.22 -2.00 1.86
CA ASN A 145 -18.20 -3.08 1.72
C ASN A 145 -19.61 -2.55 1.43
N ARG A 146 -20.00 -1.43 2.03
CA ARG A 146 -21.27 -0.76 1.74
C ARG A 146 -21.30 -0.24 0.31
N TRP A 147 -20.24 0.43 -0.12
CA TRP A 147 -20.10 0.92 -1.49
C TRP A 147 -20.26 -0.20 -2.53
N LEU A 148 -19.62 -1.34 -2.28
CA LEU A 148 -19.77 -2.53 -3.12
C LEU A 148 -21.18 -3.11 -3.10
N ALA A 149 -21.84 -3.13 -1.94
CA ALA A 149 -23.22 -3.58 -1.80
C ALA A 149 -24.23 -2.66 -2.50
N GLU A 150 -23.88 -1.37 -2.64
CA GLU A 150 -24.65 -0.35 -3.38
C GLU A 150 -24.38 -0.38 -4.89
N GLY A 151 -23.59 -1.36 -5.39
CA GLY A 151 -23.25 -1.52 -6.81
C GLY A 151 -22.03 -0.71 -7.27
N GLY A 152 -21.34 -0.04 -6.36
CA GLY A 152 -20.10 0.67 -6.64
C GLY A 152 -18.92 -0.26 -6.88
N ARG A 153 -17.80 0.27 -7.35
CA ARG A 153 -16.54 -0.46 -7.54
C ARG A 153 -15.51 -0.02 -6.52
N GLY A 154 -14.61 -0.91 -6.15
CA GLY A 154 -13.52 -0.61 -5.22
C GLY A 154 -12.76 -1.88 -4.87
N THR A 155 -11.45 -1.77 -4.65
CA THR A 155 -10.59 -2.94 -4.58
C THR A 155 -9.66 -2.97 -3.38
N ALA A 156 -9.41 -1.87 -2.70
CA ALA A 156 -8.48 -1.81 -1.58
C ALA A 156 -9.12 -1.14 -0.36
N ASP A 157 -8.86 -1.68 0.83
CA ASP A 157 -9.34 -1.15 2.11
C ASP A 157 -8.28 -1.11 3.23
N ASP A 158 -7.03 -1.36 2.89
CA ASP A 158 -5.90 -1.34 3.83
C ASP A 158 -4.71 -0.54 3.27
N GLU A 159 -4.25 -0.86 2.07
CA GLU A 159 -3.09 -0.23 1.47
C GLU A 159 -3.37 0.23 0.03
N VAL A 160 -3.05 1.49 -0.25
CA VAL A 160 -3.24 2.12 -1.55
C VAL A 160 -1.97 2.85 -1.93
N LEU A 161 -1.42 2.55 -3.12
CA LEU A 161 -0.35 3.34 -3.69
C LEU A 161 -0.94 4.57 -4.38
N VAL A 162 -0.54 5.77 -3.94
CA VAL A 162 -0.88 7.04 -4.60
C VAL A 162 0.37 7.61 -5.24
N PHE A 163 0.31 7.98 -6.51
CA PHE A 163 1.42 8.59 -7.24
C PHE A 163 0.94 9.79 -8.06
N ARG A 164 1.87 10.70 -8.34
CA ARG A 164 1.63 11.88 -9.16
C ARG A 164 2.21 11.68 -10.55
N GLN A 165 1.42 12.04 -11.58
CA GLN A 165 1.85 12.06 -12.97
C GLN A 165 1.45 13.41 -13.59
N GLY A 166 2.43 14.25 -13.90
CA GLY A 166 2.16 15.63 -14.25
C GLY A 166 1.50 16.38 -13.07
N GLU A 167 0.35 16.98 -13.32
CA GLU A 167 -0.42 17.69 -12.30
C GLU A 167 -1.51 16.81 -11.65
N GLU A 168 -1.65 15.55 -12.04
CA GLU A 168 -2.72 14.68 -11.57
C GLU A 168 -2.21 13.60 -10.64
N PHE A 169 -3.08 13.16 -9.73
CA PHE A 169 -2.84 12.03 -8.84
C PHE A 169 -3.62 10.81 -9.28
N PHE A 170 -3.00 9.65 -9.11
CA PHE A 170 -3.56 8.35 -9.44
C PHE A 170 -3.38 7.39 -8.26
N CYS A 171 -4.28 6.42 -8.16
CA CYS A 171 -4.26 5.38 -7.14
C CYS A 171 -4.13 4.00 -7.77
N ARG A 172 -3.37 3.11 -7.10
CA ARG A 172 -3.35 1.67 -7.39
C ARG A 172 -3.75 0.90 -6.15
N PRO A 173 -4.66 -0.08 -6.26
CA PRO A 173 -5.02 -0.91 -5.12
C PRO A 173 -3.87 -1.85 -4.76
N LEU A 174 -3.59 -1.98 -3.46
CA LEU A 174 -2.69 -2.98 -2.92
C LEU A 174 -3.48 -3.97 -2.05
N PRO A 175 -2.94 -5.16 -1.74
CA PRO A 175 -3.67 -6.17 -1.00
C PRO A 175 -4.16 -5.70 0.37
N THR A 176 -5.32 -6.17 0.79
CA THR A 176 -5.83 -6.04 2.15
C THR A 176 -5.11 -7.03 3.05
N TRP A 177 -3.98 -6.61 3.60
CA TRP A 177 -3.06 -7.49 4.33
C TRP A 177 -3.67 -8.09 5.59
N SER A 178 -4.54 -7.36 6.29
CA SER A 178 -5.26 -7.88 7.46
C SER A 178 -6.07 -9.14 7.12
N ARG A 179 -6.73 -9.17 5.97
CA ARG A 179 -7.47 -10.34 5.48
C ARG A 179 -6.52 -11.45 5.05
N CYS A 180 -5.50 -11.11 4.27
CA CYS A 180 -4.50 -12.08 3.84
C CYS A 180 -3.84 -12.81 5.01
N MET A 181 -3.68 -12.15 6.17
CA MET A 181 -3.07 -12.73 7.35
C MET A 181 -4.05 -13.53 8.23
N LEU A 182 -5.34 -13.15 8.28
CA LEU A 182 -6.30 -13.69 9.24
C LEU A 182 -7.28 -14.69 8.61
N GLU A 183 -7.78 -14.42 7.41
CA GLU A 183 -8.91 -15.11 6.81
C GLU A 183 -8.52 -16.12 5.72
N GLY A 184 -7.28 -16.21 5.39
CA GLY A 184 -6.82 -16.96 4.23
C GLY A 184 -6.55 -16.07 3.03
N TRP A 185 -5.87 -16.65 2.05
CA TRP A 185 -5.65 -15.98 0.78
C TRP A 185 -7.01 -15.75 0.15
N ASP A 186 -7.51 -14.55 0.31
CA ASP A 186 -8.78 -14.14 -0.26
C ASP A 186 -8.72 -14.31 -1.78
N ALA A 187 -9.81 -14.82 -2.35
CA ALA A 187 -10.04 -14.83 -3.79
C ALA A 187 -10.09 -13.41 -4.41
N ARG A 188 -9.99 -12.36 -3.60
CA ARG A 188 -9.91 -10.98 -4.07
C ARG A 188 -8.62 -10.77 -4.86
N GLN A 189 -8.79 -10.19 -6.01
CA GLN A 189 -7.70 -9.79 -6.88
C GLN A 189 -7.57 -8.28 -6.87
N TYR A 190 -6.33 -7.81 -6.81
CA TYR A 190 -5.98 -6.40 -6.79
C TYR A 190 -5.32 -6.04 -8.12
N PRO A 191 -6.05 -5.46 -9.09
CA PRO A 191 -5.52 -5.18 -10.42
C PRO A 191 -4.55 -3.99 -10.39
N VAL A 192 -3.38 -4.16 -9.77
CA VAL A 192 -2.41 -3.08 -9.55
C VAL A 192 -1.86 -2.47 -10.84
N ALA A 193 -2.00 -3.16 -11.98
CA ALA A 193 -1.66 -2.60 -13.28
C ALA A 193 -2.62 -1.47 -13.70
N GLN A 194 -3.85 -1.50 -13.19
CA GLN A 194 -4.87 -0.48 -13.47
C GLN A 194 -4.74 0.65 -12.46
N ALA A 195 -4.50 1.87 -12.95
CA ALA A 195 -4.49 3.06 -12.12
C ALA A 195 -5.83 3.79 -12.24
N VAL A 196 -6.35 4.26 -11.13
CA VAL A 196 -7.57 5.05 -11.04
C VAL A 196 -7.18 6.49 -10.75
N ARG A 197 -7.72 7.47 -11.50
CA ARG A 197 -7.44 8.88 -11.26
C ARG A 197 -8.06 9.31 -9.93
N LEU A 198 -7.25 9.86 -9.02
CA LEU A 198 -7.73 10.36 -7.74
C LEU A 198 -8.46 11.70 -7.93
N ARG A 199 -9.75 11.71 -7.64
CA ARG A 199 -10.57 12.92 -7.71
C ARG A 199 -10.92 13.48 -6.36
N ARG A 200 -10.99 12.61 -5.33
CA ARG A 200 -11.33 13.03 -3.98
C ARG A 200 -10.45 12.30 -2.97
N LEU A 201 -10.01 13.08 -1.99
CA LEU A 201 -9.28 12.60 -0.83
C LEU A 201 -10.09 13.04 0.41
N LEU A 202 -10.63 12.09 1.16
CA LEU A 202 -11.56 12.36 2.26
C LEU A 202 -11.08 11.75 3.56
N TRP A 203 -10.98 12.55 4.59
CA TRP A 203 -10.80 12.05 5.96
C TRP A 203 -12.11 11.45 6.46
N LEU A 204 -12.09 10.15 6.74
CA LEU A 204 -13.26 9.42 7.21
C LEU A 204 -13.41 9.58 8.73
N THR A 205 -14.61 9.91 9.15
CA THR A 205 -15.04 9.93 10.57
C THR A 205 -16.42 9.30 10.71
N ARG A 206 -16.81 8.96 11.93
CA ARG A 206 -18.18 8.49 12.19
C ARG A 206 -19.14 9.67 12.28
N GLY A 207 -20.22 9.61 11.51
CA GLY A 207 -21.35 10.53 11.62
C GLY A 207 -22.30 10.07 12.72
N GLU A 208 -22.81 11.02 13.53
CA GLU A 208 -23.74 10.67 14.62
C GLU A 208 -25.20 10.65 14.15
N ARG A 209 -25.60 11.55 13.29
CA ARG A 209 -27.01 11.76 12.90
C ARG A 209 -27.25 11.68 11.40
N LYS A 210 -26.32 12.17 10.60
CA LYS A 210 -26.40 12.22 9.15
C LYS A 210 -25.07 11.87 8.51
N GLN A 211 -25.12 11.55 7.23
CA GLN A 211 -23.95 11.41 6.40
C GLN A 211 -23.75 12.71 5.61
N GLU A 212 -22.53 13.25 5.63
CA GLU A 212 -22.22 14.52 4.96
C GLU A 212 -20.73 14.67 4.70
N ILE A 213 -20.37 15.45 3.68
CA ILE A 213 -19.00 15.91 3.46
C ILE A 213 -18.92 17.36 3.95
N VAL A 214 -17.98 17.61 4.86
CA VAL A 214 -17.77 18.94 5.46
C VAL A 214 -16.31 19.36 5.36
N PRO A 215 -16.00 20.67 5.38
CA PRO A 215 -14.62 21.13 5.52
C PRO A 215 -13.94 20.51 6.74
N ALA A 216 -12.67 20.12 6.60
CA ALA A 216 -11.86 19.63 7.71
C ALA A 216 -11.00 20.77 8.28
N ALA A 217 -10.76 20.74 9.60
CA ALA A 217 -9.77 21.62 10.20
C ALA A 217 -8.37 21.25 9.68
N PRO A 218 -7.57 22.20 9.13
CA PRO A 218 -6.30 21.90 8.47
C PRO A 218 -5.31 21.12 9.36
N ALA A 219 -5.17 21.49 10.62
CA ALA A 219 -4.25 20.79 11.54
C ALA A 219 -4.65 19.33 11.77
N ALA A 220 -5.93 19.04 11.94
CA ALA A 220 -6.43 17.67 12.09
C ALA A 220 -6.25 16.89 10.78
N TRP A 221 -6.58 17.50 9.65
CA TRP A 221 -6.36 16.92 8.33
C TRP A 221 -4.91 16.48 8.12
N HIS A 222 -3.94 17.38 8.30
CA HIS A 222 -2.51 17.07 8.14
C HIS A 222 -2.04 15.96 9.08
N THR A 223 -2.48 15.97 10.34
CA THR A 223 -2.13 14.94 11.31
C THR A 223 -2.61 13.56 10.87
N HIS A 224 -3.85 13.44 10.43
CA HIS A 224 -4.42 12.16 9.98
C HIS A 224 -3.86 11.74 8.64
N LEU A 225 -3.59 12.67 7.73
CA LEU A 225 -2.97 12.40 6.44
C LEU A 225 -1.54 11.85 6.62
N LEU A 226 -0.73 12.50 7.46
CA LEU A 226 0.60 12.03 7.79
C LEU A 226 0.57 10.66 8.46
N SER A 227 -0.34 10.43 9.40
CA SER A 227 -0.53 9.13 10.04
C SER A 227 -0.86 8.02 9.03
N ALA A 228 -1.74 8.31 8.07
CA ALA A 228 -2.10 7.35 7.02
C ALA A 228 -0.93 6.99 6.09
N LEU A 229 -0.02 7.93 5.84
CA LEU A 229 1.19 7.73 5.03
C LEU A 229 2.28 6.94 5.75
N VAL A 230 2.52 7.24 7.02
CA VAL A 230 3.67 6.68 7.76
C VAL A 230 3.42 5.23 8.18
N LEU A 231 2.16 4.83 8.39
CA LEU A 231 1.82 3.52 8.96
C LEU A 231 2.45 2.35 8.20
N HIS A 232 2.37 2.33 6.87
CA HIS A 232 2.89 1.24 6.04
C HIS A 232 4.40 1.29 5.81
N LEU A 233 5.01 2.46 5.95
CA LEU A 233 6.44 2.66 5.78
C LEU A 233 7.23 2.35 7.07
N TYR A 234 6.57 2.34 8.23
CA TYR A 234 7.27 2.19 9.53
C TYR A 234 8.05 0.89 9.65
N GLY A 235 7.50 -0.23 9.20
CA GLY A 235 8.20 -1.52 9.21
C GLY A 235 9.50 -1.48 8.38
N PRO A 236 9.43 -1.26 7.06
CA PRO A 236 10.59 -1.16 6.19
C PRO A 236 11.60 -0.09 6.60
N LEU A 237 11.15 1.07 7.05
CA LEU A 237 12.04 2.15 7.46
C LEU A 237 12.92 1.81 8.66
N ARG A 238 12.56 0.80 9.46
CA ARG A 238 13.44 0.30 10.53
C ARG A 238 14.76 -0.25 10.03
N LEU A 239 14.82 -0.74 8.79
CA LEU A 239 16.03 -1.26 8.15
C LEU A 239 17.08 -0.19 7.89
N PHE A 240 16.71 1.07 7.90
CA PHE A 240 17.55 2.17 7.46
C PHE A 240 18.06 3.03 8.63
N PRO A 241 19.24 3.65 8.49
CA PRO A 241 19.78 4.58 9.48
C PRO A 241 18.96 5.87 9.57
N ALA A 242 19.13 6.61 10.67
CA ALA A 242 18.37 7.83 10.95
C ALA A 242 18.37 8.88 9.83
N PRO A 243 19.48 9.16 9.11
CA PRO A 243 19.47 10.10 8.00
C PRO A 243 18.51 9.70 6.88
N VAL A 244 18.44 8.41 6.54
CA VAL A 244 17.55 7.87 5.50
C VAL A 244 16.08 7.96 5.92
N LYS A 245 15.78 7.68 7.20
CA LYS A 245 14.43 7.87 7.76
C LYS A 245 13.96 9.32 7.66
N ARG A 246 14.87 10.26 7.92
CA ARG A 246 14.60 11.69 7.79
C ARG A 246 14.33 12.08 6.34
N GLN A 247 15.16 11.63 5.41
CA GLN A 247 14.95 11.83 3.97
C GLN A 247 13.58 11.31 3.50
N ALA A 248 13.20 10.10 3.92
CA ALA A 248 11.88 9.55 3.61
C ALA A 248 10.73 10.41 4.18
N GLY A 249 10.91 10.93 5.41
CA GLY A 249 9.98 11.87 6.02
C GLY A 249 9.81 13.17 5.23
N GLU A 250 10.92 13.74 4.76
CA GLU A 250 10.92 14.96 3.93
C GLU A 250 10.24 14.73 2.57
N ILE A 251 10.47 13.57 1.94
CA ILE A 251 9.81 13.21 0.67
C ILE A 251 8.29 13.08 0.89
N ASN A 252 7.87 12.38 1.95
CA ASN A 252 6.46 12.25 2.29
C ASN A 252 5.81 13.60 2.60
N TRP A 253 6.52 14.48 3.31
CA TRP A 253 6.00 15.82 3.60
C TRP A 253 5.75 16.63 2.33
N ARG A 254 6.71 16.65 1.40
CA ARG A 254 6.53 17.31 0.08
C ARG A 254 5.36 16.72 -0.71
N PHE A 255 5.12 15.41 -0.56
CA PHE A 255 3.97 14.76 -1.18
C PHE A 255 2.65 15.23 -0.57
N ILE A 256 2.58 15.38 0.77
CA ILE A 256 1.43 15.96 1.46
C ILE A 256 1.15 17.39 0.97
N GLU A 257 2.18 18.23 0.89
CA GLU A 257 2.03 19.60 0.39
C GLU A 257 1.51 19.64 -1.06
N ALA A 258 1.88 18.66 -1.89
CA ALA A 258 1.36 18.55 -3.24
C ALA A 258 -0.12 18.11 -3.26
N LEU A 259 -0.51 17.20 -2.36
CA LEU A 259 -1.91 16.80 -2.18
C LEU A 259 -2.78 17.98 -1.70
N ASP A 260 -2.29 18.76 -0.73
CA ASP A 260 -3.01 19.92 -0.19
C ASP A 260 -3.25 21.03 -1.23
N ARG A 261 -2.33 21.17 -2.19
CA ARG A 261 -2.54 22.09 -3.30
C ARG A 261 -3.63 21.62 -4.26
N GLN A 262 -3.86 20.32 -4.37
CA GLN A 262 -4.81 19.71 -5.29
C GLN A 262 -6.18 19.47 -4.65
N PHE A 263 -6.20 19.06 -3.39
CA PHE A 263 -7.40 18.61 -2.70
C PHE A 263 -7.70 19.50 -1.50
N ALA A 264 -8.88 20.13 -1.51
CA ALA A 264 -9.34 20.86 -0.33
C ALA A 264 -9.53 19.89 0.85
N PRO A 265 -9.09 20.25 2.08
CA PRO A 265 -9.32 19.46 3.29
C PRO A 265 -10.81 19.20 3.53
N ARG A 266 -11.26 17.95 3.40
CA ARG A 266 -12.66 17.55 3.59
C ARG A 266 -12.78 16.29 4.43
N THR A 267 -13.81 16.24 5.26
CA THR A 267 -14.17 15.10 6.09
C THR A 267 -15.47 14.49 5.61
N LEU A 268 -15.45 13.18 5.36
CA LEU A 268 -16.67 12.39 5.23
C LEU A 268 -17.09 11.89 6.62
N LYS A 269 -18.18 12.42 7.14
CA LYS A 269 -18.86 11.88 8.32
C LYS A 269 -19.80 10.78 7.87
N ALA A 270 -19.32 9.53 7.89
CA ALA A 270 -20.11 8.39 7.43
C ALA A 270 -21.09 7.91 8.51
N HIS A 271 -22.32 7.66 8.12
CA HIS A 271 -23.36 7.11 8.97
C HIS A 271 -23.99 5.86 8.35
N LEU A 272 -24.12 4.78 9.11
CA LEU A 272 -24.50 3.45 8.60
C LEU A 272 -25.89 3.37 7.93
N ARG A 273 -26.79 4.31 8.24
CA ARG A 273 -28.16 4.29 7.72
C ARG A 273 -28.34 4.98 6.36
N TYR A 274 -27.31 5.71 5.87
CA TYR A 274 -27.44 6.47 4.63
C TYR A 274 -26.56 5.86 3.53
N PRO A 275 -27.06 5.76 2.29
CA PRO A 275 -26.27 5.25 1.17
C PRO A 275 -25.02 6.12 0.90
N LEU A 276 -23.88 5.47 0.62
CA LEU A 276 -22.65 6.18 0.32
C LEU A 276 -22.69 6.86 -1.05
N HIS A 277 -23.33 6.22 -2.04
CA HIS A 277 -23.39 6.74 -3.41
C HIS A 277 -24.10 8.11 -3.47
N GLU A 278 -25.19 8.31 -2.69
CA GLU A 278 -25.87 9.60 -2.64
C GLU A 278 -24.95 10.75 -2.20
N THR A 279 -24.02 10.48 -1.28
CA THR A 279 -23.07 11.50 -0.79
C THR A 279 -21.85 11.63 -1.69
N LEU A 280 -21.36 10.54 -2.28
CA LEU A 280 -20.11 10.53 -3.04
C LEU A 280 -20.32 10.87 -4.54
N GLU A 281 -21.50 10.66 -5.11
CA GLU A 281 -21.75 10.95 -6.52
C GLU A 281 -22.45 12.29 -6.75
N MET A 282 -23.16 12.82 -5.75
CA MET A 282 -23.89 14.09 -5.87
C MET A 282 -23.04 15.36 -5.74
N GLU A 283 -21.82 15.28 -5.18
CA GLU A 283 -20.91 16.42 -5.13
C GLU A 283 -19.94 16.39 -6.33
N PRO A 284 -19.88 17.46 -7.16
CA PRO A 284 -18.91 17.57 -8.25
C PRO A 284 -17.46 17.68 -7.80
#